data_0000ae7e6dd071282faaab4284d937f0
#
_entry.id   0000ae7e6dd071282faaab4284d937f0
#
_cell.length_a   1.000
_cell.length_b   1.000
_cell.length_c   1.000
_cell.angle_alpha   90.00
_cell.angle_beta   90.00
_cell.angle_gamma   90.00
#
_symmetry.space_group_name_H-M   'P 1'
#
loop_
_entity.id
_entity.type
_entity.pdbx_description
1 polymer ?
#
loop_
_entity_poly.entity_id
_entity_poly.type
_entity_poly.pdbx_seq_one_letter_code
_entity_poly.pdbx_strand_id
1 'polypeptide(L)'
;MLKSKSSSRNRHWGRKAIASCVSALALAASACSGQGGEEDTSSAPQEPESYGYFGYQVNSRLATTNAGTSFGDATSAGLLSTRLYPGLFVPGPSGELIPNADLVETEELPPVAGSDQRSVQLTLEEDAVFSDGTPVTCDDYLLTYVAGTHPAEFASHMPLMNDISEFSCEPQSKTFTLTFNKDQGQRWRHMFGAGTVMPAHALAKKSELSIEELNAALTVEDMQALAPVAKEWRYGFSVAEDQLDPELQVSFGPYVIDKVGDEGEIILKANEKYFGDAPAEDHVVVWPSEADAQKLADKGALRVVDAASENPDWLDSTKDEAGESPYEVTPMVGELTDTLTLSEAGVFAEPWARESFAACVDQQAVAQASSAASGVEVPPAYLRTVSVTNPVAGGLDKVGKDHQGTDLAKAGDLNGTTIKVGYLGPVSYTHLRAHETSLH
;
A
#
# COMPACT_ATOMS: atom_id res chain seq x y z
N MET A 1 -54.10 -1.70 15.50
CA MET A 1 -54.46 -1.10 14.23
C MET A 1 -53.85 0.27 14.15
N LEU A 2 -52.77 0.42 13.39
CA LEU A 2 -52.30 1.68 12.81
C LEU A 2 -51.19 1.31 11.79
N LYS A 3 -51.51 1.40 10.52
CA LYS A 3 -50.63 1.16 9.38
C LYS A 3 -49.74 2.38 9.19
N SER A 4 -48.42 2.24 9.25
CA SER A 4 -47.48 3.24 8.75
C SER A 4 -47.10 2.89 7.32
N LYS A 5 -47.27 3.84 6.41
CA LYS A 5 -46.92 3.76 4.97
C LYS A 5 -45.44 4.08 4.83
N SER A 6 -44.65 3.17 4.25
CA SER A 6 -43.31 3.44 3.78
C SER A 6 -43.40 4.23 2.48
N SER A 7 -42.74 5.39 2.45
CA SER A 7 -42.60 6.26 1.27
C SER A 7 -41.22 5.97 0.67
N SER A 8 -41.20 5.25 -0.45
CA SER A 8 -40.02 5.11 -1.30
C SER A 8 -39.75 6.45 -2.01
N ARG A 9 -38.62 7.08 -1.73
CA ARG A 9 -38.09 8.21 -2.50
C ARG A 9 -37.13 7.71 -3.56
N ASN A 10 -37.63 7.53 -4.77
CA ASN A 10 -36.82 7.45 -5.98
C ASN A 10 -36.10 8.79 -6.19
N ARG A 11 -34.82 8.84 -6.12
CA ARG A 11 -33.97 9.94 -6.61
C ARG A 11 -33.49 9.60 -8.01
N HIS A 12 -34.24 10.03 -9.02
CA HIS A 12 -33.69 10.17 -10.35
C HIS A 12 -32.81 11.44 -10.41
N TRP A 13 -31.53 11.26 -10.57
CA TRP A 13 -30.65 12.34 -11.01
C TRP A 13 -30.64 12.38 -12.53
N GLY A 14 -31.21 13.45 -13.04
CA GLY A 14 -31.26 13.71 -14.48
C GLY A 14 -29.90 14.13 -15.02
N ARG A 15 -29.43 13.39 -15.99
CA ARG A 15 -28.32 13.77 -16.85
C ARG A 15 -28.64 15.03 -17.61
N LYS A 16 -27.98 16.15 -17.35
CA LYS A 16 -27.97 17.33 -18.22
C LYS A 16 -26.84 17.19 -19.22
N ALA A 17 -27.19 16.87 -20.44
CA ALA A 17 -26.27 16.95 -21.58
C ALA A 17 -25.97 18.44 -21.85
N ILE A 18 -24.71 18.83 -21.77
CA ILE A 18 -24.22 20.13 -22.24
C ILE A 18 -23.66 19.91 -23.64
N ALA A 19 -24.39 20.42 -24.64
CA ALA A 19 -23.93 20.49 -26.00
C ALA A 19 -22.95 21.67 -26.13
N SER A 20 -21.67 21.41 -26.36
CA SER A 20 -20.69 22.44 -26.73
C SER A 20 -20.59 22.56 -28.23
N CYS A 21 -20.93 23.74 -28.74
CA CYS A 21 -20.73 24.13 -30.12
C CYS A 21 -19.27 24.31 -30.44
N VAL A 22 -18.73 23.53 -31.36
CA VAL A 22 -17.45 23.75 -32.00
C VAL A 22 -17.62 24.75 -33.13
N SER A 23 -17.04 25.94 -32.96
CA SER A 23 -16.92 26.93 -34.04
C SER A 23 -15.58 26.76 -34.76
N ALA A 24 -15.65 26.25 -35.97
CA ALA A 24 -14.51 26.18 -36.86
C ALA A 24 -14.22 27.57 -37.47
N LEU A 25 -13.04 28.14 -37.20
CA LEU A 25 -12.51 29.28 -37.96
C LEU A 25 -11.42 28.75 -38.91
N ALA A 26 -11.74 28.75 -40.18
CA ALA A 26 -10.78 28.58 -41.25
C ALA A 26 -10.10 29.92 -41.55
N LEU A 27 -8.78 30.00 -41.43
CA LEU A 27 -7.97 31.11 -41.91
C LEU A 27 -7.16 30.64 -43.11
N ALA A 28 -7.45 31.28 -44.25
CA ALA A 28 -6.76 31.08 -45.49
C ALA A 28 -5.38 31.73 -45.47
N ALA A 29 -4.35 30.98 -45.85
CA ALA A 29 -2.99 31.48 -46.09
C ALA A 29 -2.88 32.04 -47.51
N SER A 30 -2.54 33.30 -47.62
CA SER A 30 -2.06 33.90 -48.88
C SER A 30 -0.55 33.94 -48.89
N ALA A 31 0.04 33.33 -49.91
CA ALA A 31 1.45 33.37 -50.17
C ALA A 31 1.82 34.72 -50.84
N CYS A 32 2.91 35.35 -50.38
CA CYS A 32 3.68 36.28 -51.19
C CYS A 32 5.17 36.10 -50.94
N SER A 33 5.87 35.86 -51.97
CA SER A 33 7.33 35.74 -52.10
C SER A 33 8.06 37.03 -51.80
N GLY A 34 9.20 36.95 -51.11
CA GLY A 34 10.17 38.04 -50.97
C GLY A 34 11.45 37.53 -50.35
N GLN A 35 12.53 37.70 -51.04
CA GLN A 35 13.88 37.17 -50.94
C GLN A 35 14.72 37.85 -49.84
N GLY A 36 15.51 37.03 -49.08
CA GLY A 36 16.81 37.43 -48.53
C GLY A 36 16.89 37.86 -47.08
N GLY A 37 17.64 37.13 -46.28
CA GLY A 37 18.20 37.59 -45.01
C GLY A 37 18.25 36.55 -43.92
N GLU A 38 19.45 36.04 -43.69
CA GLU A 38 20.01 35.40 -42.48
C GLU A 38 19.11 34.62 -41.51
N GLU A 39 19.44 33.35 -41.44
CA GLU A 39 18.91 32.36 -40.50
C GLU A 39 19.25 32.72 -39.05
N ASP A 40 18.26 33.14 -38.30
CA ASP A 40 18.25 32.98 -36.85
C ASP A 40 17.33 31.81 -36.55
N THR A 41 17.93 30.60 -36.45
CA THR A 41 17.27 29.41 -35.97
C THR A 41 17.12 29.51 -34.45
N SER A 42 16.17 30.31 -34.02
CA SER A 42 15.55 30.14 -32.71
C SER A 42 14.69 28.89 -32.79
N SER A 43 15.27 27.74 -32.48
CA SER A 43 14.53 26.52 -32.22
C SER A 43 13.62 26.79 -31.03
N ALA A 44 12.32 26.85 -31.29
CA ALA A 44 11.32 26.74 -30.20
C ALA A 44 11.67 25.53 -29.37
N PRO A 45 11.50 25.59 -28.03
CA PRO A 45 11.67 24.42 -27.18
C PRO A 45 10.79 23.30 -27.76
N GLN A 46 11.40 22.20 -28.18
CA GLN A 46 10.63 20.99 -28.49
C GLN A 46 9.91 20.57 -27.21
N GLU A 47 8.59 20.58 -27.26
CA GLU A 47 7.83 19.92 -26.22
C GLU A 47 8.36 18.48 -26.10
N PRO A 48 8.69 18.01 -24.89
CA PRO A 48 9.20 16.65 -24.71
C PRO A 48 8.20 15.68 -25.35
N GLU A 49 8.71 14.75 -26.17
CA GLU A 49 7.89 13.72 -26.77
C GLU A 49 7.12 13.02 -25.64
N SER A 50 5.81 13.21 -25.60
CA SER A 50 4.95 12.56 -24.63
C SER A 50 4.98 11.05 -24.90
N TYR A 51 5.46 10.26 -23.93
CA TYR A 51 5.44 8.80 -24.04
C TYR A 51 4.02 8.21 -24.12
N GLY A 52 2.98 9.04 -24.01
CA GLY A 52 1.59 8.62 -24.18
C GLY A 52 1.04 7.79 -23.04
N TYR A 53 1.76 7.66 -21.90
CA TYR A 53 1.34 6.95 -20.72
C TYR A 53 1.80 7.64 -19.42
N PHE A 54 1.11 7.33 -18.32
CA PHE A 54 1.47 7.83 -17.00
C PHE A 54 2.57 6.97 -16.38
N GLY A 55 3.77 7.54 -16.19
CA GLY A 55 4.89 6.85 -15.55
C GLY A 55 5.02 7.18 -14.08
N TYR A 56 5.11 6.15 -13.25
CA TYR A 56 5.28 6.25 -11.81
C TYR A 56 6.43 5.37 -11.35
N GLN A 57 7.40 5.94 -10.62
CA GLN A 57 8.48 5.16 -10.02
C GLN A 57 8.20 4.92 -8.54
N VAL A 58 8.21 3.65 -8.16
CA VAL A 58 8.10 3.22 -6.75
C VAL A 58 9.49 3.15 -6.10
N ASN A 59 9.53 3.26 -4.78
CA ASN A 59 10.77 3.16 -3.99
C ASN A 59 11.18 1.72 -3.65
N SER A 60 10.68 0.74 -4.40
CA SER A 60 10.87 -0.69 -4.14
C SER A 60 11.13 -1.47 -5.42
N ARG A 61 11.66 -2.69 -5.27
CA ARG A 61 11.75 -3.64 -6.37
C ARG A 61 10.37 -4.13 -6.75
N LEU A 62 10.16 -4.30 -8.04
CA LEU A 62 8.98 -5.00 -8.57
C LEU A 62 9.33 -6.47 -8.77
N ALA A 63 8.91 -7.33 -7.86
CA ALA A 63 9.31 -8.73 -7.85
C ALA A 63 8.14 -9.71 -7.89
N THR A 64 7.02 -9.36 -7.27
CA THR A 64 5.79 -10.16 -7.21
C THR A 64 4.57 -9.26 -7.04
N THR A 65 3.41 -9.75 -7.45
CA THR A 65 2.12 -9.09 -7.15
C THR A 65 1.48 -9.62 -5.86
N ASN A 66 1.97 -10.71 -5.28
CA ASN A 66 1.42 -11.27 -4.04
C ASN A 66 2.06 -10.63 -2.80
N ALA A 67 1.40 -9.61 -2.25
CA ALA A 67 1.80 -8.94 -1.02
C ALA A 67 1.55 -9.77 0.26
N GLY A 68 0.80 -10.87 0.17
CA GLY A 68 0.52 -11.76 1.31
C GLY A 68 1.66 -12.69 1.67
N THR A 69 2.69 -12.82 0.81
CA THR A 69 3.88 -13.60 1.11
C THR A 69 4.91 -12.78 1.90
N SER A 70 5.77 -13.45 2.68
CA SER A 70 6.91 -12.79 3.35
C SER A 70 7.86 -12.10 2.36
N PHE A 71 7.99 -12.64 1.15
CA PHE A 71 8.78 -12.01 0.09
C PHE A 71 8.09 -10.77 -0.48
N GLY A 72 6.78 -10.85 -0.73
CA GLY A 72 5.98 -9.71 -1.22
C GLY A 72 5.91 -8.57 -0.21
N ASP A 73 5.77 -8.89 1.08
CA ASP A 73 5.83 -7.90 2.16
C ASP A 73 7.22 -7.22 2.20
N ALA A 74 8.30 -8.00 2.17
CA ALA A 74 9.66 -7.50 2.19
C ALA A 74 10.05 -6.66 0.95
N THR A 75 9.38 -6.86 -0.18
CA THR A 75 9.58 -6.09 -1.43
C THR A 75 8.49 -5.06 -1.69
N SER A 76 7.63 -4.79 -0.70
CA SER A 76 6.54 -3.81 -0.79
C SER A 76 5.65 -4.03 -2.02
N ALA A 77 5.31 -5.29 -2.31
CA ALA A 77 4.51 -5.68 -3.48
C ALA A 77 3.16 -4.92 -3.56
N GLY A 78 2.62 -4.49 -2.40
CA GLY A 78 1.41 -3.68 -2.32
C GLY A 78 1.48 -2.39 -3.14
N LEU A 79 2.68 -1.80 -3.35
CA LEU A 79 2.84 -0.59 -4.17
C LEU A 79 2.43 -0.81 -5.63
N LEU A 80 2.69 -1.98 -6.19
CA LEU A 80 2.19 -2.37 -7.51
C LEU A 80 0.75 -2.87 -7.42
N SER A 81 0.47 -3.71 -6.43
CA SER A 81 -0.73 -4.54 -6.37
C SER A 81 -2.00 -3.78 -5.98
N THR A 82 -1.90 -2.56 -5.42
CA THR A 82 -3.07 -1.69 -5.17
C THR A 82 -3.91 -1.44 -6.42
N ARG A 83 -3.30 -1.49 -7.60
CA ARG A 83 -3.95 -1.27 -8.91
C ARG A 83 -4.51 -2.56 -9.51
N LEU A 84 -4.02 -3.71 -9.04
CA LEU A 84 -4.37 -5.05 -9.55
C LEU A 84 -5.34 -5.77 -8.61
N TYR A 85 -5.07 -5.72 -7.32
CA TYR A 85 -5.80 -6.43 -6.27
C TYR A 85 -6.09 -5.44 -5.13
N PRO A 86 -7.09 -4.57 -5.27
CA PRO A 86 -7.41 -3.57 -4.27
C PRO A 86 -7.80 -4.20 -2.94
N GLY A 87 -7.44 -3.55 -1.84
CA GLY A 87 -7.84 -3.99 -0.51
C GLY A 87 -9.32 -3.73 -0.22
N LEU A 88 -9.86 -4.45 0.77
CA LEU A 88 -11.22 -4.20 1.27
C LEU A 88 -11.39 -2.81 1.89
N PHE A 89 -10.28 -2.23 2.35
CA PHE A 89 -10.26 -0.90 2.96
C PHE A 89 -9.22 -0.03 2.29
N VAL A 90 -9.54 1.24 2.19
CA VAL A 90 -8.67 2.27 1.62
C VAL A 90 -8.47 3.40 2.61
N PRO A 91 -7.34 4.12 2.56
CA PRO A 91 -7.13 5.30 3.39
C PRO A 91 -8.18 6.37 3.09
N GLY A 92 -8.87 6.83 4.13
CA GLY A 92 -9.76 7.98 4.08
C GLY A 92 -9.00 9.31 4.22
N PRO A 93 -9.69 10.45 4.06
CA PRO A 93 -9.08 11.78 4.05
C PRO A 93 -8.34 12.15 5.34
N SER A 94 -8.70 11.51 6.46
CA SER A 94 -8.09 11.76 7.78
C SER A 94 -7.18 10.61 8.23
N GLY A 95 -6.79 9.70 7.32
CA GLY A 95 -5.95 8.56 7.62
C GLY A 95 -6.68 7.37 8.26
N GLU A 96 -7.99 7.45 8.45
CA GLU A 96 -8.83 6.31 8.83
C GLU A 96 -8.95 5.31 7.67
N LEU A 97 -9.18 4.06 8.00
CA LEU A 97 -9.50 3.04 7.00
C LEU A 97 -11.02 2.99 6.79
N ILE A 98 -11.44 3.32 5.59
CA ILE A 98 -12.84 3.26 5.14
C ILE A 98 -13.04 2.08 4.19
N PRO A 99 -14.22 1.47 4.15
CA PRO A 99 -14.50 0.42 3.16
C PRO A 99 -14.28 0.92 1.74
N ASN A 100 -13.69 0.06 0.91
CA ASN A 100 -13.63 0.29 -0.53
C ASN A 100 -15.05 0.15 -1.10
N ALA A 101 -15.71 1.27 -1.33
CA ALA A 101 -17.12 1.32 -1.69
C ALA A 101 -17.44 0.68 -3.05
N ASP A 102 -16.43 0.49 -3.92
CA ASP A 102 -16.58 -0.24 -5.17
C ASP A 102 -16.55 -1.75 -4.97
N LEU A 103 -16.08 -2.25 -3.80
CA LEU A 103 -15.77 -3.66 -3.60
C LEU A 103 -16.60 -4.31 -2.47
N VAL A 104 -16.85 -3.59 -1.36
CA VAL A 104 -17.38 -4.23 -0.16
C VAL A 104 -18.28 -3.32 0.68
N GLU A 105 -19.37 -3.91 1.16
CA GLU A 105 -20.13 -3.41 2.31
C GLU A 105 -19.78 -4.19 3.56
N THR A 106 -19.75 -3.52 4.72
CA THR A 106 -19.36 -4.14 6.00
C THR A 106 -20.39 -3.85 7.08
N GLU A 107 -20.69 -4.86 7.91
CA GLU A 107 -21.58 -4.74 9.07
C GLU A 107 -20.95 -5.41 10.29
N GLU A 108 -20.76 -4.65 11.38
CA GLU A 108 -20.42 -5.26 12.68
C GLU A 108 -21.68 -5.87 13.29
N LEU A 109 -21.67 -7.18 13.44
CA LEU A 109 -22.82 -7.91 13.97
C LEU A 109 -22.95 -7.72 15.49
N PRO A 110 -24.19 -7.71 16.04
CA PRO A 110 -24.38 -7.71 17.48
C PRO A 110 -23.70 -8.92 18.12
N PRO A 111 -23.06 -8.76 19.30
CA PRO A 111 -22.48 -9.89 20.01
C PRO A 111 -23.52 -10.99 20.28
N VAL A 112 -23.14 -12.24 20.06
CA VAL A 112 -24.00 -13.38 20.44
C VAL A 112 -24.15 -13.38 21.97
N ALA A 113 -25.36 -13.63 22.45
CA ALA A 113 -25.65 -13.63 23.87
C ALA A 113 -24.71 -14.57 24.65
N GLY A 114 -23.94 -14.01 25.58
CA GLY A 114 -22.93 -14.73 26.36
C GLY A 114 -21.55 -14.85 25.73
N SER A 115 -21.33 -14.21 24.55
CA SER A 115 -20.03 -14.10 23.93
C SER A 115 -19.58 -12.63 23.93
N ASP A 116 -18.29 -12.39 24.26
CA ASP A 116 -17.63 -11.09 24.13
C ASP A 116 -16.86 -10.97 22.80
N GLN A 117 -17.12 -11.90 21.86
CA GLN A 117 -16.44 -11.95 20.58
C GLN A 117 -17.06 -10.95 19.61
N ARG A 118 -16.19 -10.26 18.86
CA ARG A 118 -16.60 -9.43 17.74
C ARG A 118 -16.87 -10.31 16.53
N SER A 119 -17.91 -9.98 15.78
CA SER A 119 -18.16 -10.58 14.47
C SER A 119 -18.45 -9.48 13.45
N VAL A 120 -17.94 -9.63 12.25
CA VAL A 120 -18.11 -8.69 11.15
C VAL A 120 -18.56 -9.47 9.92
N GLN A 121 -19.65 -9.03 9.31
CA GLN A 121 -20.10 -9.52 8.02
C GLN A 121 -19.56 -8.60 6.93
N LEU A 122 -19.06 -9.22 5.87
CA LEU A 122 -18.57 -8.55 4.67
C LEU A 122 -19.38 -9.05 3.48
N THR A 123 -19.87 -8.12 2.67
CA THR A 123 -20.64 -8.43 1.46
C THR A 123 -19.95 -7.77 0.28
N LEU A 124 -19.41 -8.60 -0.62
CA LEU A 124 -18.76 -8.14 -1.85
C LEU A 124 -19.81 -7.65 -2.84
N GLU A 125 -19.41 -6.66 -3.64
CA GLU A 125 -20.26 -6.19 -4.74
C GLU A 125 -20.62 -7.33 -5.69
N GLU A 126 -21.90 -7.37 -6.11
CA GLU A 126 -22.43 -8.47 -6.95
C GLU A 126 -21.70 -8.54 -8.28
N ASP A 127 -21.40 -7.38 -8.88
CA ASP A 127 -20.72 -7.27 -10.17
C ASP A 127 -19.20 -7.39 -10.10
N ALA A 128 -18.63 -7.56 -8.88
CA ALA A 128 -17.18 -7.71 -8.72
C ALA A 128 -16.69 -8.98 -9.38
N VAL A 129 -15.85 -8.81 -10.42
CA VAL A 129 -15.28 -9.89 -11.23
C VAL A 129 -13.79 -9.68 -11.47
N PHE A 130 -13.08 -10.76 -11.70
CA PHE A 130 -11.71 -10.73 -12.21
C PHE A 130 -11.68 -10.37 -13.70
N SER A 131 -10.51 -10.05 -14.21
CA SER A 131 -10.28 -9.66 -15.61
C SER A 131 -10.57 -10.77 -16.62
N ASP A 132 -10.59 -12.02 -16.20
CA ASP A 132 -11.06 -13.15 -17.02
C ASP A 132 -12.58 -13.31 -16.98
N GLY A 133 -13.27 -12.62 -16.07
CA GLY A 133 -14.74 -12.62 -15.91
C GLY A 133 -15.23 -13.56 -14.82
N THR A 134 -14.33 -14.22 -14.10
CA THR A 134 -14.70 -15.05 -12.94
C THR A 134 -15.13 -14.15 -11.78
N PRO A 135 -16.25 -14.44 -11.07
CA PRO A 135 -16.67 -13.65 -9.91
C PRO A 135 -15.63 -13.64 -8.79
N VAL A 136 -15.43 -12.47 -8.16
CA VAL A 136 -14.73 -12.38 -6.87
C VAL A 136 -15.67 -12.89 -5.79
N THR A 137 -15.22 -13.87 -5.00
CA THR A 137 -16.06 -14.56 -4.02
C THR A 137 -15.35 -14.71 -2.67
N CYS A 138 -16.06 -15.16 -1.67
CA CYS A 138 -15.48 -15.43 -0.36
C CYS A 138 -14.38 -16.51 -0.40
N ASP A 139 -14.32 -17.35 -1.44
CA ASP A 139 -13.26 -18.36 -1.59
C ASP A 139 -11.86 -17.72 -1.71
N ASP A 140 -11.77 -16.55 -2.37
CA ASP A 140 -10.52 -15.79 -2.52
C ASP A 140 -10.00 -15.29 -1.16
N TYR A 141 -10.94 -14.88 -0.29
CA TYR A 141 -10.66 -14.41 1.07
C TYR A 141 -10.39 -15.57 2.04
N LEU A 142 -11.09 -16.71 1.86
CA LEU A 142 -10.84 -17.93 2.64
C LEU A 142 -9.44 -18.48 2.35
N LEU A 143 -9.02 -18.50 1.09
CA LEU A 143 -7.66 -18.85 0.72
C LEU A 143 -6.63 -17.94 1.39
N THR A 144 -6.85 -16.63 1.37
CA THR A 144 -5.98 -15.65 2.00
C THR A 144 -5.91 -15.86 3.54
N TYR A 145 -7.05 -16.14 4.16
CA TYR A 145 -7.11 -16.48 5.59
C TYR A 145 -6.28 -17.73 5.91
N VAL A 146 -6.48 -18.83 5.19
CA VAL A 146 -5.74 -20.07 5.39
C VAL A 146 -4.24 -19.87 5.12
N ALA A 147 -3.88 -19.14 4.08
CA ALA A 147 -2.49 -18.80 3.81
C ALA A 147 -1.86 -18.01 4.97
N GLY A 148 -2.60 -17.09 5.58
CA GLY A 148 -2.13 -16.26 6.70
C GLY A 148 -1.98 -17.03 8.02
N THR A 149 -2.84 -18.01 8.27
CA THR A 149 -2.78 -18.86 9.47
C THR A 149 -1.77 -20.00 9.35
N HIS A 150 -1.32 -20.32 8.12
CA HIS A 150 -0.32 -21.36 7.84
C HIS A 150 0.94 -20.78 7.17
N PRO A 151 1.68 -19.90 7.88
CA PRO A 151 2.83 -19.19 7.28
C PRO A 151 3.99 -20.12 6.89
N ALA A 152 4.11 -21.30 7.49
CA ALA A 152 5.16 -22.24 7.14
C ALA A 152 4.93 -22.87 5.75
N GLU A 153 3.69 -23.19 5.43
CA GLU A 153 3.26 -23.83 4.20
C GLU A 153 3.18 -22.81 3.06
N PHE A 154 2.61 -21.63 3.30
CA PHE A 154 2.37 -20.60 2.30
C PHE A 154 3.48 -19.54 2.21
N ALA A 155 4.49 -19.58 3.08
CA ALA A 155 5.52 -18.53 3.23
C ALA A 155 4.89 -17.13 3.35
N SER A 156 3.77 -17.02 4.06
CA SER A 156 2.99 -15.79 4.18
C SER A 156 3.45 -14.94 5.38
N HIS A 157 3.07 -13.64 5.33
CA HIS A 157 3.28 -12.71 6.44
C HIS A 157 2.01 -11.87 6.68
N MET A 158 1.00 -12.49 7.24
CA MET A 158 -0.30 -11.86 7.54
C MET A 158 -0.74 -12.18 8.98
N PRO A 159 0.01 -11.69 9.99
CA PRO A 159 -0.18 -12.11 11.39
C PRO A 159 -1.57 -11.82 11.98
N LEU A 160 -2.29 -10.81 11.43
CA LEU A 160 -3.65 -10.49 11.89
C LEU A 160 -4.67 -11.59 11.60
N MET A 161 -4.40 -12.49 10.64
CA MET A 161 -5.30 -13.63 10.37
C MET A 161 -5.46 -14.56 11.58
N ASN A 162 -4.48 -14.60 12.49
CA ASN A 162 -4.57 -15.35 13.75
C ASN A 162 -5.55 -14.75 14.77
N ASP A 163 -6.01 -13.53 14.57
CA ASP A 163 -7.04 -12.91 15.41
C ASP A 163 -8.44 -13.52 15.14
N ILE A 164 -8.64 -14.16 13.98
CA ILE A 164 -9.88 -14.78 13.56
C ILE A 164 -10.02 -16.15 14.23
N SER A 165 -11.15 -16.39 14.88
CA SER A 165 -11.50 -17.70 15.46
C SER A 165 -12.35 -18.55 14.52
N GLU A 166 -13.12 -17.91 13.64
CA GLU A 166 -13.97 -18.57 12.66
C GLU A 166 -14.13 -17.71 11.42
N PHE A 167 -13.88 -18.31 10.27
CA PHE A 167 -14.15 -17.75 8.94
C PHE A 167 -15.32 -18.53 8.34
N SER A 168 -16.49 -17.90 8.24
CA SER A 168 -17.70 -18.53 7.69
C SER A 168 -17.93 -18.08 6.26
N CYS A 169 -17.79 -18.99 5.32
CA CYS A 169 -17.93 -18.75 3.88
C CYS A 169 -18.66 -19.94 3.24
N GLU A 170 -19.83 -19.70 2.63
CA GLU A 170 -20.45 -20.68 1.75
C GLU A 170 -19.74 -20.61 0.38
N PRO A 171 -19.43 -21.75 -0.26
CA PRO A 171 -18.70 -21.76 -1.52
C PRO A 171 -19.30 -20.81 -2.56
N GLN A 172 -18.45 -20.02 -3.21
CA GLN A 172 -18.80 -19.03 -4.24
C GLN A 172 -19.77 -17.93 -3.79
N SER A 173 -19.91 -17.73 -2.48
CA SER A 173 -20.73 -16.65 -1.92
C SER A 173 -20.05 -15.28 -2.08
N LYS A 174 -20.87 -14.24 -2.22
CA LYS A 174 -20.42 -12.84 -2.10
C LYS A 174 -20.35 -12.37 -0.64
N THR A 175 -20.90 -13.12 0.30
CA THR A 175 -20.95 -12.76 1.71
C THR A 175 -20.20 -13.76 2.56
N PHE A 176 -19.42 -13.25 3.51
CA PHE A 176 -18.72 -14.04 4.51
C PHE A 176 -18.68 -13.32 5.85
N THR A 177 -18.48 -14.09 6.91
CA THR A 177 -18.44 -13.55 8.27
C THR A 177 -17.12 -13.93 8.93
N LEU A 178 -16.50 -12.95 9.59
CA LEU A 178 -15.34 -13.13 10.44
C LEU A 178 -15.77 -13.05 11.89
N THR A 179 -15.49 -14.08 12.68
CA THR A 179 -15.62 -14.04 14.13
C THR A 179 -14.22 -14.04 14.74
N PHE A 180 -13.96 -13.12 15.65
CA PHE A 180 -12.64 -12.92 16.23
C PHE A 180 -12.48 -13.66 17.56
N ASN A 181 -11.25 -14.00 17.90
CA ASN A 181 -10.91 -14.48 19.22
C ASN A 181 -11.29 -13.42 20.27
N LYS A 182 -11.55 -13.89 21.49
CA LYS A 182 -11.89 -12.98 22.59
C LYS A 182 -10.83 -11.88 22.74
N ASP A 183 -11.29 -10.65 22.88
CA ASP A 183 -10.45 -9.46 23.03
C ASP A 183 -9.53 -9.17 21.82
N GLN A 184 -9.82 -9.77 20.63
CA GLN A 184 -9.10 -9.53 19.38
C GLN A 184 -9.99 -8.84 18.34
N GLY A 185 -9.44 -8.59 17.15
CA GLY A 185 -10.17 -8.03 16.02
C GLY A 185 -10.31 -6.49 16.05
N GLN A 186 -9.56 -5.76 16.89
CA GLN A 186 -9.60 -4.28 16.88
C GLN A 186 -9.08 -3.70 15.58
N ARG A 187 -8.15 -4.43 14.91
CA ARG A 187 -7.53 -4.02 13.65
C ARG A 187 -8.09 -4.75 12.43
N TRP A 188 -9.33 -5.20 12.48
CA TRP A 188 -9.93 -5.99 11.39
C TRP A 188 -9.95 -5.26 10.04
N ARG A 189 -9.99 -3.91 10.06
CA ARG A 189 -9.92 -3.09 8.83
C ARG A 189 -8.55 -3.09 8.16
N HIS A 190 -7.51 -3.59 8.82
CA HIS A 190 -6.18 -3.79 8.23
C HIS A 190 -6.01 -5.17 7.58
N MET A 191 -7.01 -6.04 7.66
CA MET A 191 -7.00 -7.35 7.02
C MET A 191 -7.36 -7.23 5.54
N PHE A 192 -6.91 -8.19 4.75
CA PHE A 192 -7.20 -8.24 3.31
C PHE A 192 -6.82 -6.95 2.59
N GLY A 193 -5.62 -6.45 2.91
CA GLY A 193 -5.04 -5.29 2.26
C GLY A 193 -4.69 -5.52 0.79
N ALA A 194 -4.34 -4.45 0.10
CA ALA A 194 -4.02 -4.52 -1.33
C ALA A 194 -2.92 -5.55 -1.63
N GLY A 195 -3.16 -6.39 -2.63
CA GLY A 195 -2.25 -7.44 -3.07
C GLY A 195 -2.20 -8.68 -2.19
N THR A 196 -3.03 -8.79 -1.14
CA THR A 196 -3.04 -10.00 -0.29
C THR A 196 -4.10 -11.02 -0.68
N VAL A 197 -5.12 -10.61 -1.45
CA VAL A 197 -6.19 -11.47 -1.92
C VAL A 197 -5.90 -11.91 -3.35
N MET A 198 -5.59 -13.19 -3.53
CA MET A 198 -5.20 -13.77 -4.81
C MET A 198 -6.35 -14.59 -5.40
N PRO A 199 -6.41 -14.74 -6.74
CA PRO A 199 -7.51 -15.43 -7.44
C PRO A 199 -7.53 -16.94 -7.12
N ALA A 200 -8.44 -17.35 -6.25
CA ALA A 200 -8.56 -18.75 -5.80
C ALA A 200 -8.85 -19.71 -6.99
N HIS A 201 -9.70 -19.30 -7.90
CA HIS A 201 -10.03 -20.11 -9.10
C HIS A 201 -8.82 -20.34 -10.01
N ALA A 202 -7.97 -19.33 -10.18
CA ALA A 202 -6.76 -19.46 -11.01
C ALA A 202 -5.72 -20.36 -10.33
N LEU A 203 -5.56 -20.21 -9.01
CA LEU A 203 -4.69 -21.08 -8.20
C LEU A 203 -5.20 -22.53 -8.18
N ALA A 204 -6.51 -22.75 -8.04
CA ALA A 204 -7.11 -24.07 -8.14
C ALA A 204 -6.79 -24.72 -9.50
N LYS A 205 -7.12 -24.03 -10.60
CA LYS A 205 -6.84 -24.48 -11.97
C LYS A 205 -5.36 -24.82 -12.17
N LYS A 206 -4.45 -23.96 -11.70
CA LYS A 206 -3.00 -24.18 -11.82
C LYS A 206 -2.50 -25.36 -11.00
N SER A 207 -3.21 -25.69 -9.93
CA SER A 207 -2.93 -26.79 -9.01
C SER A 207 -3.68 -28.08 -9.39
N GLU A 208 -4.35 -28.11 -10.54
CA GLU A 208 -5.16 -29.24 -11.02
C GLU A 208 -6.34 -29.61 -10.09
N LEU A 209 -6.90 -28.60 -9.39
CA LEU A 209 -8.08 -28.73 -8.53
C LEU A 209 -9.28 -28.01 -9.15
N SER A 210 -10.48 -28.49 -8.88
CA SER A 210 -11.69 -27.68 -9.05
C SER A 210 -11.81 -26.66 -7.91
N ILE A 211 -12.63 -25.63 -8.08
CA ILE A 211 -12.86 -24.64 -7.04
C ILE A 211 -13.55 -25.28 -5.80
N GLU A 212 -14.40 -26.27 -6.01
CA GLU A 212 -15.07 -27.03 -4.95
C GLU A 212 -14.08 -27.88 -4.15
N GLU A 213 -13.11 -28.51 -4.83
CA GLU A 213 -12.04 -29.27 -4.17
C GLU A 213 -11.12 -28.34 -3.37
N LEU A 214 -10.77 -27.19 -3.94
CA LEU A 214 -10.00 -26.17 -3.22
C LEU A 214 -10.76 -25.69 -1.97
N ASN A 215 -12.04 -25.30 -2.10
CA ASN A 215 -12.85 -24.83 -0.97
C ASN A 215 -12.96 -25.89 0.11
N ALA A 216 -13.22 -27.15 -0.26
CA ALA A 216 -13.28 -28.25 0.69
C ALA A 216 -11.96 -28.44 1.46
N ALA A 217 -10.82 -28.37 0.75
CA ALA A 217 -9.51 -28.48 1.38
C ALA A 217 -9.19 -27.28 2.29
N LEU A 218 -9.56 -26.07 1.90
CA LEU A 218 -9.40 -24.85 2.71
C LEU A 218 -10.25 -24.91 4.00
N THR A 219 -11.51 -25.37 3.88
CA THR A 219 -12.44 -25.44 5.00
C THR A 219 -11.97 -26.37 6.11
N VAL A 220 -11.30 -27.47 5.75
CA VAL A 220 -10.75 -28.44 6.72
C VAL A 220 -9.25 -28.29 6.93
N GLU A 221 -8.64 -27.27 6.32
CA GLU A 221 -7.21 -26.96 6.39
C GLU A 221 -6.34 -28.19 6.04
N ASP A 222 -6.70 -28.92 4.97
CA ASP A 222 -5.92 -30.08 4.49
C ASP A 222 -4.63 -29.60 3.78
N MET A 223 -3.57 -29.39 4.57
CA MET A 223 -2.29 -28.91 4.05
C MET A 223 -1.62 -29.87 3.07
N GLN A 224 -1.99 -31.15 3.05
CA GLN A 224 -1.48 -32.08 2.07
C GLN A 224 -2.13 -31.85 0.69
N ALA A 225 -3.45 -31.68 0.66
CA ALA A 225 -4.18 -31.31 -0.54
C ALA A 225 -3.82 -29.91 -1.04
N LEU A 226 -3.57 -28.98 -0.13
CA LEU A 226 -3.22 -27.58 -0.42
C LEU A 226 -1.74 -27.37 -0.81
N ALA A 227 -0.87 -28.39 -0.73
CA ALA A 227 0.55 -28.22 -1.03
C ALA A 227 0.85 -27.67 -2.44
N PRO A 228 0.16 -28.09 -3.53
CA PRO A 228 0.32 -27.49 -4.86
C PRO A 228 -0.12 -26.01 -4.88
N VAL A 229 -1.24 -25.69 -4.24
CA VAL A 229 -1.77 -24.33 -4.13
C VAL A 229 -0.78 -23.43 -3.38
N ALA A 230 -0.23 -23.90 -2.27
CA ALA A 230 0.77 -23.19 -1.49
C ALA A 230 2.06 -22.93 -2.29
N LYS A 231 2.43 -23.82 -3.20
CA LYS A 231 3.56 -23.61 -4.11
C LYS A 231 3.28 -22.49 -5.09
N GLU A 232 2.12 -22.51 -5.75
CA GLU A 232 1.74 -21.46 -6.71
C GLU A 232 1.49 -20.12 -5.99
N TRP A 233 0.93 -20.11 -4.78
CA TRP A 233 0.83 -18.93 -3.92
C TRP A 233 2.18 -18.25 -3.69
N ARG A 234 3.25 -19.04 -3.45
CA ARG A 234 4.60 -18.51 -3.16
C ARG A 234 5.29 -17.96 -4.40
N TYR A 235 5.16 -18.62 -5.54
CA TYR A 235 6.04 -18.41 -6.69
C TYR A 235 5.31 -18.01 -7.97
N GLY A 236 4.02 -18.28 -8.08
CA GLY A 236 3.25 -18.10 -9.31
C GLY A 236 2.97 -16.64 -9.67
N PHE A 237 3.15 -15.72 -8.72
CA PHE A 237 2.88 -14.30 -8.90
C PHE A 237 4.14 -13.45 -9.16
N SER A 238 5.22 -14.07 -9.64
CA SER A 238 6.41 -13.36 -10.08
C SER A 238 6.08 -12.39 -11.23
N VAL A 239 6.71 -11.22 -11.20
CA VAL A 239 6.65 -10.23 -12.30
C VAL A 239 7.96 -10.16 -13.08
N ALA A 240 8.86 -11.15 -12.92
CA ALA A 240 10.00 -11.28 -13.82
C ALA A 240 9.49 -11.66 -15.22
N GLU A 241 10.05 -11.06 -16.26
CA GLU A 241 9.59 -11.20 -17.65
C GLU A 241 9.45 -12.67 -18.10
N ASP A 242 10.42 -13.51 -17.76
CA ASP A 242 10.47 -14.93 -18.09
C ASP A 242 9.61 -15.83 -17.18
N GLN A 243 8.99 -15.27 -16.13
CA GLN A 243 8.21 -15.97 -15.11
C GLN A 243 6.77 -15.48 -15.00
N LEU A 244 6.41 -14.44 -15.73
CA LEU A 244 5.05 -13.90 -15.71
C LEU A 244 4.05 -14.94 -16.23
N ASP A 245 3.13 -15.38 -15.36
CA ASP A 245 2.08 -16.32 -15.72
C ASP A 245 0.75 -15.58 -15.91
N PRO A 246 0.30 -15.34 -17.16
CA PRO A 246 -0.92 -14.58 -17.41
C PRO A 246 -2.20 -15.31 -16.94
N GLU A 247 -2.16 -16.63 -16.73
CA GLU A 247 -3.29 -17.38 -16.17
C GLU A 247 -3.47 -17.16 -14.68
N LEU A 248 -2.39 -16.82 -13.97
CA LEU A 248 -2.43 -16.46 -12.53
C LEU A 248 -2.59 -14.96 -12.32
N GLN A 249 -2.08 -14.12 -13.23
CA GLN A 249 -2.09 -12.66 -13.08
C GLN A 249 -3.44 -12.03 -13.50
N VAL A 250 -4.54 -12.72 -13.22
CA VAL A 250 -5.90 -12.16 -13.41
C VAL A 250 -6.23 -11.24 -12.24
N SER A 251 -6.58 -10.00 -12.51
CA SER A 251 -6.83 -8.98 -11.48
C SER A 251 -8.31 -8.61 -11.37
N PHE A 252 -8.74 -8.15 -10.20
CA PHE A 252 -10.06 -7.55 -10.00
C PHE A 252 -10.00 -6.04 -9.74
N GLY A 253 -8.83 -5.44 -9.92
CA GLY A 253 -8.62 -4.00 -9.82
C GLY A 253 -8.83 -3.27 -11.14
N PRO A 254 -8.64 -1.93 -11.13
CA PRO A 254 -8.83 -1.08 -12.30
C PRO A 254 -7.83 -1.34 -13.43
N TYR A 255 -6.75 -2.06 -13.17
CA TYR A 255 -5.73 -2.38 -14.17
C TYR A 255 -5.41 -3.87 -14.21
N VAL A 256 -4.84 -4.30 -15.34
CA VAL A 256 -4.20 -5.61 -15.55
C VAL A 256 -2.76 -5.40 -16.01
N ILE A 257 -1.89 -6.38 -15.79
CA ILE A 257 -0.55 -6.37 -16.37
C ILE A 257 -0.68 -6.62 -17.87
N ASP A 258 -0.16 -5.71 -18.68
CA ASP A 258 -0.04 -5.89 -20.13
C ASP A 258 1.25 -6.62 -20.48
N LYS A 259 2.36 -6.12 -19.96
CA LYS A 259 3.68 -6.75 -20.11
C LYS A 259 4.69 -6.21 -19.09
N VAL A 260 5.81 -6.89 -18.99
CA VAL A 260 7.04 -6.44 -18.32
C VAL A 260 7.99 -5.94 -19.40
N GLY A 261 8.63 -4.80 -19.19
CA GLY A 261 9.60 -4.23 -20.11
C GLY A 261 11.04 -4.61 -19.77
N ASP A 262 11.94 -4.27 -20.68
CA ASP A 262 13.37 -4.66 -20.64
C ASP A 262 14.14 -4.04 -19.44
N GLU A 263 13.69 -2.89 -18.93
CA GLU A 263 14.28 -2.23 -17.75
C GLU A 263 13.58 -2.65 -16.43
N GLY A 264 12.71 -3.67 -16.48
CA GLY A 264 11.96 -4.21 -15.34
C GLY A 264 10.71 -3.41 -14.98
N GLU A 265 10.31 -2.47 -15.83
CA GLU A 265 9.05 -1.75 -15.67
C GLU A 265 7.84 -2.65 -15.92
N ILE A 266 6.79 -2.41 -15.17
CA ILE A 266 5.51 -3.11 -15.35
C ILE A 266 4.55 -2.16 -16.08
N ILE A 267 4.15 -2.58 -17.29
CA ILE A 267 3.18 -1.84 -18.09
C ILE A 267 1.80 -2.38 -17.77
N LEU A 268 0.97 -1.51 -17.25
CA LEU A 268 -0.42 -1.79 -16.90
C LEU A 268 -1.33 -1.17 -17.96
N LYS A 269 -2.42 -1.87 -18.27
CA LYS A 269 -3.53 -1.34 -19.08
C LYS A 269 -4.83 -1.39 -18.29
N ALA A 270 -5.77 -0.50 -18.62
CA ALA A 270 -7.08 -0.47 -18.02
C ALA A 270 -7.77 -1.85 -18.14
N ASN A 271 -8.39 -2.28 -17.04
CA ASN A 271 -9.17 -3.52 -16.99
C ASN A 271 -10.59 -3.24 -17.53
N GLU A 272 -10.90 -3.76 -18.71
CA GLU A 272 -12.21 -3.58 -19.36
C GLU A 272 -13.38 -4.18 -18.55
N LYS A 273 -13.08 -5.09 -17.62
CA LYS A 273 -14.07 -5.73 -16.75
C LYS A 273 -14.08 -5.17 -15.33
N TYR A 274 -13.37 -4.08 -15.09
CA TYR A 274 -13.44 -3.46 -13.78
C TYR A 274 -14.85 -2.96 -13.49
N PHE A 275 -15.37 -3.32 -12.34
CA PHE A 275 -16.75 -3.08 -11.93
C PHE A 275 -16.97 -1.70 -11.27
N GLY A 276 -15.87 -1.00 -10.88
CA GLY A 276 -15.91 0.38 -10.41
C GLY A 276 -15.81 1.41 -11.53
N ASP A 277 -15.52 2.64 -11.18
CA ASP A 277 -15.30 3.72 -12.14
C ASP A 277 -14.07 3.44 -13.02
N ALA A 278 -14.21 3.64 -14.33
CA ALA A 278 -13.12 3.45 -15.26
C ALA A 278 -11.91 4.36 -14.90
N PRO A 279 -10.68 3.84 -14.93
CA PRO A 279 -9.50 4.65 -14.65
C PRO A 279 -9.35 5.77 -15.68
N ALA A 280 -8.81 6.92 -15.23
CA ALA A 280 -8.60 8.08 -16.10
C ALA A 280 -7.50 7.87 -17.14
N GLU A 281 -6.53 7.02 -16.84
CA GLU A 281 -5.40 6.70 -17.71
C GLU A 281 -5.58 5.29 -18.26
N ASP A 282 -5.55 5.14 -19.59
CA ASP A 282 -5.65 3.82 -20.22
C ASP A 282 -4.44 2.94 -19.92
N HIS A 283 -3.26 3.55 -19.77
CA HIS A 283 -2.00 2.87 -19.48
C HIS A 283 -1.23 3.58 -18.37
N VAL A 284 -0.67 2.78 -17.49
CA VAL A 284 0.25 3.23 -16.42
C VAL A 284 1.51 2.40 -16.49
N VAL A 285 2.67 3.04 -16.41
CA VAL A 285 3.96 2.34 -16.30
C VAL A 285 4.50 2.50 -14.90
N VAL A 286 4.72 1.39 -14.23
CA VAL A 286 5.30 1.36 -12.89
C VAL A 286 6.78 0.99 -13.02
N TRP A 287 7.65 1.93 -12.69
CA TRP A 287 9.09 1.77 -12.71
C TRP A 287 9.60 1.26 -11.36
N PRO A 288 10.52 0.29 -11.34
CA PRO A 288 11.16 -0.14 -10.11
C PRO A 288 12.15 0.93 -9.60
N SER A 289 12.52 0.83 -8.34
CA SER A 289 13.48 1.74 -7.70
C SER A 289 14.88 1.72 -8.35
N GLU A 290 15.24 0.63 -9.01
CA GLU A 290 16.52 0.47 -9.70
C GLU A 290 16.60 1.25 -11.03
N ALA A 291 15.46 1.65 -11.59
CA ALA A 291 15.44 2.44 -12.82
C ALA A 291 16.05 3.83 -12.58
N ASP A 292 16.80 4.32 -13.57
CA ASP A 292 17.43 5.64 -13.52
C ASP A 292 16.39 6.76 -13.67
N ALA A 293 15.96 7.30 -12.53
CA ALA A 293 14.90 8.30 -12.45
C ALA A 293 15.24 9.57 -13.25
N GLN A 294 16.50 10.03 -13.23
CA GLN A 294 16.93 11.20 -14.00
C GLN A 294 16.77 10.95 -15.50
N LYS A 295 17.26 9.81 -15.98
CA LYS A 295 17.16 9.45 -17.40
C LYS A 295 15.69 9.30 -17.84
N LEU A 296 14.83 8.76 -16.96
CA LEU A 296 13.40 8.64 -17.25
C LEU A 296 12.70 10.01 -17.25
N ALA A 297 13.08 10.88 -16.32
CA ALA A 297 12.59 12.26 -16.27
C ALA A 297 13.00 13.04 -17.53
N ASP A 298 14.27 12.97 -17.93
CA ASP A 298 14.79 13.63 -19.13
C ASP A 298 14.07 13.19 -20.42
N LYS A 299 13.56 11.95 -20.43
CA LYS A 299 12.77 11.38 -21.52
C LYS A 299 11.26 11.68 -21.41
N GLY A 300 10.82 12.38 -20.35
CA GLY A 300 9.40 12.59 -20.07
C GLY A 300 8.63 11.32 -19.71
N ALA A 301 9.34 10.25 -19.31
CA ALA A 301 8.76 8.95 -18.96
C ALA A 301 8.27 8.86 -17.51
N LEU A 302 8.51 9.90 -16.67
CA LEU A 302 8.04 9.97 -15.30
C LEU A 302 7.07 11.13 -15.09
N ARG A 303 5.99 10.86 -14.36
CA ARG A 303 5.07 11.85 -13.82
C ARG A 303 5.17 11.96 -12.31
N VAL A 304 5.42 10.85 -11.64
CA VAL A 304 5.55 10.77 -10.19
C VAL A 304 6.75 9.90 -9.84
N VAL A 305 7.52 10.37 -8.87
CA VAL A 305 8.62 9.60 -8.26
C VAL A 305 8.37 9.53 -6.76
N ASP A 306 8.28 8.34 -6.23
CA ASP A 306 8.31 8.11 -4.79
C ASP A 306 9.76 8.03 -4.35
N ALA A 307 10.34 9.19 -4.04
CA ALA A 307 11.72 9.29 -3.60
C ALA A 307 11.81 8.92 -2.11
N ALA A 308 12.43 7.78 -1.83
CA ALA A 308 12.71 7.39 -0.46
C ALA A 308 13.73 8.35 0.17
N SER A 309 13.32 9.15 1.13
CA SER A 309 14.09 9.86 2.16
C SER A 309 15.13 10.92 1.78
N GLU A 310 15.64 11.02 0.58
CA GLU A 310 16.58 12.08 0.20
C GLU A 310 16.12 12.74 -1.10
N ASN A 311 16.20 14.08 -1.16
CA ASN A 311 16.04 14.78 -2.44
C ASN A 311 17.08 14.24 -3.41
N PRO A 312 16.68 13.67 -4.55
CA PRO A 312 17.66 13.20 -5.53
C PRO A 312 18.56 14.36 -5.96
N ASP A 313 19.87 14.12 -6.07
CA ASP A 313 20.85 15.15 -6.44
C ASP A 313 20.52 15.84 -7.77
N TRP A 314 19.81 15.15 -8.67
CA TRP A 314 19.39 15.68 -9.96
C TRP A 314 18.14 16.59 -9.88
N LEU A 315 17.39 16.53 -8.77
CA LEU A 315 16.21 17.34 -8.53
C LEU A 315 16.61 18.57 -7.69
N ASP A 316 16.92 19.66 -8.38
CA ASP A 316 17.25 20.93 -7.72
C ASP A 316 15.96 21.69 -7.40
N SER A 317 15.47 21.52 -6.17
CA SER A 317 14.26 22.18 -5.69
C SER A 317 14.40 23.72 -5.62
N THR A 318 15.63 24.26 -5.66
CA THR A 318 15.85 25.72 -5.66
C THR A 318 15.54 26.34 -7.01
N LYS A 319 15.48 25.56 -8.08
CA LYS A 319 15.11 26.03 -9.43
C LYS A 319 13.60 26.24 -9.58
N ASP A 320 12.78 25.68 -8.69
CA ASP A 320 11.32 25.80 -8.78
C ASP A 320 10.85 27.24 -8.58
N GLU A 321 11.55 28.05 -7.76
CA GLU A 321 11.27 29.48 -7.62
C GLU A 321 11.52 30.26 -8.92
N ALA A 322 12.35 29.73 -9.81
CA ALA A 322 12.63 30.30 -11.13
C ALA A 322 11.73 29.74 -12.26
N GLY A 323 10.89 28.71 -11.95
CA GLY A 323 10.00 28.07 -12.92
C GLY A 323 10.73 27.18 -13.94
N GLU A 324 11.91 26.66 -13.59
CA GLU A 324 12.75 25.85 -14.47
C GLU A 324 12.66 24.34 -14.17
N SER A 325 12.12 23.93 -12.97
CA SER A 325 11.93 22.50 -12.67
C SER A 325 10.57 22.03 -13.17
N PRO A 326 10.51 20.91 -13.89
CA PRO A 326 9.24 20.27 -14.29
C PRO A 326 8.57 19.50 -13.15
N TYR A 327 9.21 19.38 -11.97
CA TYR A 327 8.71 18.62 -10.84
C TYR A 327 8.48 19.51 -9.62
N GLU A 328 7.37 19.27 -8.93
CA GLU A 328 7.10 19.79 -7.61
C GLU A 328 7.54 18.76 -6.56
N VAL A 329 8.30 19.19 -5.56
CA VAL A 329 8.73 18.35 -4.44
C VAL A 329 7.76 18.55 -3.27
N THR A 330 7.04 17.51 -2.91
CA THR A 330 6.12 17.53 -1.77
C THR A 330 6.66 16.62 -0.66
N PRO A 331 7.46 17.15 0.27
CA PRO A 331 7.94 16.36 1.40
C PRO A 331 6.81 16.09 2.39
N MET A 332 6.74 14.84 2.90
CA MET A 332 5.72 14.43 3.86
C MET A 332 6.34 13.70 5.04
N VAL A 333 5.76 13.90 6.23
CA VAL A 333 6.07 13.07 7.40
C VAL A 333 5.43 11.70 7.21
N GLY A 334 6.25 10.65 7.22
CA GLY A 334 5.79 9.27 7.08
C GLY A 334 5.08 8.74 8.33
N GLU A 335 4.45 7.59 8.21
CA GLU A 335 3.80 6.89 9.31
C GLU A 335 4.77 5.99 10.12
N LEU A 336 5.96 5.76 9.60
CA LEU A 336 6.98 4.95 10.27
C LEU A 336 7.59 5.72 11.43
N THR A 337 7.81 5.03 12.53
CA THR A 337 8.44 5.58 13.74
C THR A 337 9.68 4.77 14.07
N ASP A 338 10.81 5.42 14.16
CA ASP A 338 12.04 4.81 14.67
C ASP A 338 11.88 4.42 16.13
N THR A 339 12.15 3.17 16.45
CA THR A 339 11.94 2.63 17.79
C THR A 339 13.22 2.03 18.34
N LEU A 340 13.65 2.47 19.51
CA LEU A 340 14.67 1.83 20.30
C LEU A 340 14.06 0.70 21.14
N THR A 341 14.40 -0.54 20.82
CA THR A 341 13.96 -1.69 21.61
C THR A 341 15.05 -2.04 22.63
N LEU A 342 14.71 -1.96 23.90
CA LEU A 342 15.63 -2.33 24.98
C LEU A 342 15.56 -3.83 25.24
N SER A 343 16.75 -4.45 25.41
CA SER A 343 16.84 -5.87 25.78
C SER A 343 16.25 -6.09 27.19
N GLU A 344 15.67 -7.25 27.43
CA GLU A 344 15.26 -7.70 28.77
C GLU A 344 16.36 -8.49 29.48
N ALA A 345 17.61 -8.40 29.01
CA ALA A 345 18.77 -9.09 29.56
C ALA A 345 19.89 -8.11 29.95
N GLY A 346 20.86 -8.59 30.73
CA GLY A 346 22.00 -7.77 31.15
C GLY A 346 21.57 -6.61 32.04
N VAL A 347 22.12 -5.41 31.80
CA VAL A 347 21.79 -4.21 32.57
C VAL A 347 20.32 -3.85 32.47
N PHE A 348 19.67 -4.15 31.35
CA PHE A 348 18.27 -3.83 31.09
C PHE A 348 17.27 -4.91 31.55
N ALA A 349 17.74 -5.98 32.24
CA ALA A 349 16.83 -6.92 32.89
C ALA A 349 15.95 -6.20 33.94
N GLU A 350 16.50 -5.20 34.60
CA GLU A 350 15.81 -4.44 35.62
C GLU A 350 15.03 -3.26 35.03
N PRO A 351 13.75 -3.04 35.43
CA PRO A 351 12.92 -1.96 34.95
C PRO A 351 13.56 -0.57 35.14
N TRP A 352 14.17 -0.32 36.30
CA TRP A 352 14.79 0.96 36.59
C TRP A 352 15.88 1.36 35.57
N ALA A 353 16.66 0.37 35.09
CA ALA A 353 17.71 0.62 34.10
C ALA A 353 17.14 1.02 32.74
N ARG A 354 16.03 0.40 32.34
CA ARG A 354 15.30 0.80 31.13
C ARG A 354 14.71 2.20 31.26
N GLU A 355 14.11 2.52 32.41
CA GLU A 355 13.56 3.84 32.70
C GLU A 355 14.67 4.91 32.74
N SER A 356 15.82 4.62 33.35
CA SER A 356 16.97 5.52 33.39
C SER A 356 17.53 5.77 31.99
N PHE A 357 17.62 4.73 31.15
CA PHE A 357 18.04 4.89 29.77
C PHE A 357 17.03 5.74 28.96
N ALA A 358 15.73 5.46 29.07
CA ALA A 358 14.70 6.24 28.40
C ALA A 358 14.76 7.72 28.79
N ALA A 359 15.08 8.01 30.07
CA ALA A 359 15.24 9.35 30.56
C ALA A 359 16.47 10.12 30.00
N CYS A 360 17.45 9.40 29.41
CA CYS A 360 18.59 10.00 28.71
C CYS A 360 18.26 10.41 27.27
N VAL A 361 17.23 9.83 26.64
CA VAL A 361 16.96 10.02 25.23
C VAL A 361 16.27 11.35 25.00
N ASP A 362 16.94 12.26 24.32
CA ASP A 362 16.35 13.51 23.86
C ASP A 362 15.59 13.28 22.56
N GLN A 363 14.32 12.95 22.68
CA GLN A 363 13.43 12.67 21.56
C GLN A 363 13.28 13.89 20.63
N GLN A 364 13.35 15.11 21.20
CA GLN A 364 13.28 16.32 20.39
C GLN A 364 14.54 16.51 19.53
N ALA A 365 15.72 16.21 20.09
CA ALA A 365 16.96 16.26 19.32
C ALA A 365 16.99 15.22 18.19
N VAL A 366 16.45 14.00 18.44
CA VAL A 366 16.29 12.97 17.39
C VAL A 366 15.34 13.44 16.30
N ALA A 367 14.18 13.99 16.66
CA ALA A 367 13.22 14.53 15.71
C ALA A 367 13.79 15.70 14.88
N GLN A 368 14.58 16.58 15.50
CA GLN A 368 15.28 17.67 14.82
C GLN A 368 16.32 17.15 13.81
N ALA A 369 17.04 16.07 14.13
CA ALA A 369 17.97 15.45 13.19
C ALA A 369 17.23 14.87 11.96
N SER A 370 16.09 14.22 12.18
CA SER A 370 15.22 13.73 11.09
C SER A 370 14.65 14.89 10.26
N SER A 371 14.24 15.99 10.92
CA SER A 371 13.75 17.19 10.23
C SER A 371 14.83 17.82 9.34
N ALA A 372 16.08 17.88 9.84
CA ALA A 372 17.19 18.43 9.08
C ALA A 372 17.56 17.56 7.86
N ALA A 373 17.40 16.24 7.97
CA ALA A 373 17.67 15.31 6.87
C ALA A 373 16.56 15.32 5.80
N SER A 374 15.31 15.44 6.23
CA SER A 374 14.13 15.35 5.33
C SER A 374 13.66 16.68 4.76
N GLY A 375 14.09 17.81 5.35
CA GLY A 375 13.57 19.14 4.99
C GLY A 375 12.13 19.42 5.48
N VAL A 376 11.54 18.49 6.25
CA VAL A 376 10.18 18.62 6.84
C VAL A 376 10.29 18.65 8.35
N GLU A 377 9.41 19.39 9.01
CA GLU A 377 9.32 19.35 10.48
C GLU A 377 8.76 18.01 10.93
N VAL A 378 9.64 17.15 11.47
CA VAL A 378 9.28 15.84 12.03
C VAL A 378 9.05 16.01 13.53
N PRO A 379 7.83 15.78 14.05
CA PRO A 379 7.56 15.85 15.47
C PRO A 379 8.07 14.60 16.20
N PRO A 380 8.45 14.71 17.48
CA PRO A 380 8.80 13.55 18.28
C PRO A 380 7.58 12.66 18.54
N ALA A 381 7.77 11.33 18.48
CA ALA A 381 6.73 10.35 18.74
C ALA A 381 6.77 9.89 20.20
N TYR A 382 5.66 10.05 20.91
CA TYR A 382 5.50 9.62 22.32
C TYR A 382 4.55 8.43 22.46
N LEU A 383 3.94 7.99 21.36
CA LEU A 383 3.00 6.88 21.31
C LEU A 383 3.56 5.80 20.39
N ARG A 384 3.55 4.54 20.83
CA ARG A 384 4.11 3.45 20.05
C ARG A 384 3.20 2.99 18.91
N THR A 385 1.89 3.01 19.15
CA THR A 385 0.89 2.38 18.28
C THR A 385 0.05 3.36 17.48
N VAL A 386 0.33 4.65 17.64
CA VAL A 386 -0.38 5.73 16.96
C VAL A 386 0.66 6.66 16.36
N SER A 387 0.64 6.80 15.04
CA SER A 387 1.48 7.76 14.32
C SER A 387 1.20 9.19 14.78
N VAL A 388 2.21 10.03 14.76
CA VAL A 388 2.07 11.47 15.09
C VAL A 388 1.15 12.21 14.13
N THR A 389 0.99 11.72 12.93
CA THR A 389 0.09 12.24 11.88
C THR A 389 -1.35 11.76 12.04
N ASN A 390 -1.59 10.74 12.89
CA ASN A 390 -2.92 10.19 13.07
C ASN A 390 -3.83 11.16 13.83
N PRO A 391 -5.05 11.44 13.36
CA PRO A 391 -6.00 12.35 14.01
C PRO A 391 -6.30 12.02 15.48
N VAL A 392 -6.19 10.73 15.86
CA VAL A 392 -6.42 10.27 17.24
C VAL A 392 -5.28 10.68 18.19
N ALA A 393 -4.07 10.95 17.67
CA ALA A 393 -2.89 11.23 18.48
C ALA A 393 -3.12 12.37 19.47
N GLY A 394 -3.74 13.49 19.05
CA GLY A 394 -4.06 14.63 19.91
C GLY A 394 -4.98 14.29 21.10
N GLY A 395 -5.85 13.28 20.93
CA GLY A 395 -6.70 12.77 22.03
C GLY A 395 -5.94 11.95 23.06
N LEU A 396 -4.73 11.50 22.75
CA LEU A 396 -3.88 10.63 23.56
C LEU A 396 -2.71 11.37 24.23
N ASP A 397 -2.66 12.69 24.17
CA ASP A 397 -1.60 13.52 24.76
C ASP A 397 -1.35 13.19 26.24
N LYS A 398 -2.40 12.87 27.00
CA LYS A 398 -2.28 12.50 28.41
C LYS A 398 -1.49 11.21 28.62
N VAL A 399 -1.55 10.26 27.66
CA VAL A 399 -0.82 9.00 27.73
C VAL A 399 0.65 9.23 27.45
N GLY A 400 0.97 10.06 26.46
CA GLY A 400 2.35 10.39 26.08
C GLY A 400 3.06 11.33 27.04
N LYS A 401 2.34 12.10 27.86
CA LYS A 401 2.89 13.21 28.67
C LYS A 401 4.00 12.79 29.64
N ASP A 402 3.86 11.63 30.28
CA ASP A 402 4.81 11.12 31.27
C ASP A 402 6.10 10.57 30.63
N HIS A 403 6.14 10.50 29.31
CA HIS A 403 7.25 9.98 28.51
C HIS A 403 7.96 11.07 27.69
N GLN A 404 7.61 12.34 27.92
CA GLN A 404 8.20 13.47 27.22
C GLN A 404 9.41 14.04 27.94
N GLY A 405 10.42 14.44 27.15
CA GLY A 405 11.61 15.12 27.63
C GLY A 405 12.64 14.22 28.30
N THR A 406 13.69 14.83 28.80
CA THR A 406 14.80 14.15 29.50
C THR A 406 14.73 14.39 31.00
N ASP A 407 15.11 13.41 31.79
CA ASP A 407 15.32 13.51 33.24
C ASP A 407 16.75 13.06 33.58
N LEU A 408 17.67 14.02 33.61
CA LEU A 408 19.08 13.74 33.85
C LEU A 408 19.36 13.24 35.29
N ALA A 409 18.49 13.51 36.24
CA ALA A 409 18.63 12.96 37.59
C ALA A 409 18.37 11.46 37.60
N LYS A 410 17.30 11.02 36.91
CA LYS A 410 16.97 9.61 36.73
C LYS A 410 17.98 8.89 35.84
N ALA A 411 18.48 9.57 34.82
CA ALA A 411 19.53 9.08 33.93
C ALA A 411 20.86 8.76 34.66
N GLY A 412 21.16 9.50 35.74
CA GLY A 412 22.39 9.37 36.49
C GLY A 412 22.68 7.98 37.09
N ASP A 413 21.66 7.14 37.25
CA ASP A 413 21.78 5.78 37.77
C ASP A 413 22.54 4.84 36.82
N LEU A 414 22.69 5.20 35.54
CA LEU A 414 23.46 4.47 34.54
C LEU A 414 24.88 5.02 34.32
N ASN A 415 25.34 5.98 35.11
CA ASN A 415 26.67 6.56 34.96
C ASN A 415 27.80 5.49 34.98
N GLY A 416 28.66 5.57 33.98
CA GLY A 416 29.77 4.62 33.82
C GLY A 416 29.37 3.28 33.23
N THR A 417 28.10 3.08 32.82
CA THR A 417 27.64 1.87 32.15
C THR A 417 27.82 2.01 30.63
N THR A 418 28.48 1.04 30.03
CA THR A 418 28.61 0.98 28.56
C THR A 418 27.39 0.28 27.98
N ILE A 419 26.68 0.96 27.09
CA ILE A 419 25.52 0.43 26.38
C ILE A 419 25.85 0.32 24.91
N LYS A 420 25.59 -0.86 24.33
CA LYS A 420 25.74 -1.11 22.89
C LYS A 420 24.37 -0.93 22.23
N VAL A 421 24.30 -0.05 21.26
CA VAL A 421 23.11 0.16 20.41
C VAL A 421 23.40 -0.52 19.08
N GLY A 422 22.64 -1.59 18.79
CA GLY A 422 22.64 -2.23 17.48
C GLY A 422 21.54 -1.62 16.60
N TYR A 423 21.80 -1.56 15.31
CA TYR A 423 20.86 -1.07 14.36
C TYR A 423 20.98 -1.83 13.04
N LEU A 424 19.89 -1.94 12.30
CA LEU A 424 19.92 -2.41 10.92
C LEU A 424 20.43 -1.27 10.04
N GLY A 425 21.62 -1.46 9.44
CA GLY A 425 22.04 -0.55 8.37
C GLY A 425 21.09 -0.67 7.19
N PRO A 426 21.03 0.32 6.30
CA PRO A 426 20.15 0.26 5.14
C PRO A 426 20.49 -0.97 4.31
N VAL A 427 19.54 -1.90 4.22
CA VAL A 427 19.54 -2.96 3.25
C VAL A 427 18.86 -2.39 2.03
N SER A 428 19.64 -1.83 1.16
CA SER A 428 19.34 -1.29 -0.16
C SER A 428 18.25 -0.24 -0.35
N TYR A 429 17.27 -0.04 0.51
CA TYR A 429 16.18 0.92 0.23
C TYR A 429 15.63 1.73 1.39
N THR A 430 16.00 1.48 2.61
CA THR A 430 15.62 2.38 3.71
C THR A 430 16.69 2.36 4.79
N HIS A 431 17.61 3.30 4.77
CA HIS A 431 17.65 4.36 5.73
C HIS A 431 18.10 4.00 7.11
N LEU A 432 19.23 4.27 7.37
CA LEU A 432 19.95 4.38 8.61
C LEU A 432 21.02 3.31 8.73
N ARG A 433 22.18 3.67 8.21
CA ARG A 433 23.40 3.06 8.77
C ARG A 433 23.51 3.58 10.18
N ALA A 434 23.27 2.74 11.12
CA ALA A 434 23.66 2.95 12.47
C ALA A 434 25.08 2.51 12.65
N HIS A 435 25.86 3.33 13.24
CA HIS A 435 27.17 2.98 13.75
C HIS A 435 27.00 2.41 15.14
N GLU A 436 27.80 1.40 15.53
CA GLU A 436 27.92 1.05 16.94
C GLU A 436 28.40 2.32 17.68
N THR A 437 27.52 2.93 18.44
CA THR A 437 27.90 4.01 19.36
C THR A 437 28.00 3.43 20.75
N SER A 438 29.18 3.57 21.37
CA SER A 438 29.28 3.43 22.82
C SER A 438 28.94 4.78 23.42
N LEU A 439 27.91 4.84 24.24
CA LEU A 439 27.68 5.97 25.12
C LEU A 439 28.64 5.80 26.31
N HIS A 440 29.55 6.75 26.49
CA HIS A 440 30.40 6.87 27.65
C HIS A 440 29.80 7.79 28.69
#